data_ec9433e79cea2b80f186ec25267c1438
#
_entry.id   ec9433e79cea2b80f186ec25267c1438
#
_cell.length_a   1.000
_cell.length_b   1.000
_cell.length_c   1.000
_cell.angle_alpha   90.00
_cell.angle_beta   90.00
_cell.angle_gamma   90.00
#
_symmetry.space_group_name_H-M   'P 1'
#
loop_
_entity.id
_entity.type
_entity.pdbx_description
1 polymer ?
#
loop_
_entity_poly.entity_id
_entity_poly.type
_entity_poly.pdbx_seq_one_letter_code
_entity_poly.pdbx_strand_id
1 'polypeptide(L)'
;MNHSVLEAAVTLSGENFSRVALTAASVELLRKLWEQHGPLMFHQSGGCCDGSAPMCYPAGEFLTGDSDVLLGRFDISADFATGTGQDPKPLEFWMSREQFAYWSHTHLTVDVVPGRGSGFSVESPEGKRFLIRSTIMDWDVSGV
;
A
#
# COMPACT_ATOMS: atom_id res chain seq x y z
N MET A 1 -22.30 1.33 6.92
CA MET A 1 -21.20 0.94 6.96
C MET A 1 -20.22 1.57 6.18
N ASN A 2 -19.29 1.83 6.68
CA ASN A 2 -18.37 2.62 6.07
C ASN A 2 -17.16 1.84 5.73
N HIS A 3 -16.87 1.79 4.50
CA HIS A 3 -15.70 1.09 4.00
C HIS A 3 -14.73 2.10 3.41
N SER A 4 -14.53 3.17 4.14
CA SER A 4 -13.63 4.20 3.67
C SER A 4 -12.22 3.64 3.44
N VAL A 5 -11.65 3.98 2.31
CA VAL A 5 -10.27 3.64 1.99
C VAL A 5 -9.58 4.90 1.49
N LEU A 6 -8.27 4.93 1.65
CA LEU A 6 -7.45 6.00 1.10
C LEU A 6 -6.82 5.49 -0.19
N GLU A 7 -7.21 6.07 -1.31
CA GLU A 7 -6.64 5.69 -2.60
C GLU A 7 -5.32 6.39 -2.81
N ALA A 8 -4.39 5.69 -3.43
CA ALA A 8 -3.09 6.26 -3.74
C ALA A 8 -3.18 7.22 -4.91
N ALA A 9 -2.29 8.19 -4.92
CA ALA A 9 -2.10 9.02 -6.10
C ALA A 9 -1.52 8.18 -7.22
N VAL A 10 -1.93 8.46 -8.45
CA VAL A 10 -1.48 7.73 -9.63
C VAL A 10 -0.01 8.09 -9.90
N THR A 11 0.81 7.06 -10.05
CA THR A 11 2.25 7.26 -10.29
C THR A 11 2.74 6.57 -11.56
N LEU A 12 1.90 5.71 -12.16
CA LEU A 12 2.32 4.98 -13.35
C LEU A 12 2.00 5.79 -14.59
N SER A 13 2.99 5.90 -15.44
CA SER A 13 2.88 6.66 -16.67
C SER A 13 1.77 6.11 -17.56
N GLY A 14 0.92 6.98 -18.07
CA GLY A 14 -0.15 6.57 -18.96
C GLY A 14 -1.41 6.08 -18.27
N GLU A 15 -1.40 5.99 -16.94
CA GLU A 15 -2.59 5.56 -16.19
C GLU A 15 -3.27 6.77 -15.57
N ASN A 16 -4.59 6.65 -15.42
CA ASN A 16 -5.36 7.69 -14.77
C ASN A 16 -6.28 7.13 -13.68
N PHE A 17 -5.88 5.98 -13.12
CA PHE A 17 -6.65 5.33 -12.07
C PHE A 17 -5.69 4.85 -10.99
N SER A 18 -6.17 4.82 -9.75
CA SER A 18 -5.37 4.33 -8.64
C SER A 18 -5.30 2.81 -8.66
N ARG A 19 -4.14 2.27 -8.31
CA ARG A 19 -3.95 0.83 -8.28
C ARG A 19 -3.92 0.26 -6.89
N VAL A 20 -3.81 1.11 -5.87
CA VAL A 20 -3.66 0.60 -4.50
C VAL A 20 -4.31 1.56 -3.53
N ALA A 21 -4.92 0.99 -2.48
CA ALA A 21 -5.59 1.74 -1.44
C ALA A 21 -5.21 1.19 -0.07
N LEU A 22 -5.43 1.98 0.96
CA LEU A 22 -5.24 1.58 2.36
C LEU A 22 -6.57 1.64 3.07
N THR A 23 -6.88 0.63 3.88
CA THR A 23 -8.07 0.70 4.73
C THR A 23 -7.83 1.68 5.87
N ALA A 24 -8.91 2.13 6.51
CA ALA A 24 -8.80 3.03 7.66
C ALA A 24 -7.95 2.40 8.76
N ALA A 25 -8.10 1.11 9.00
CA ALA A 25 -7.32 0.41 10.02
C ALA A 25 -5.83 0.43 9.66
N SER A 26 -5.51 0.27 8.38
CA SER A 26 -4.12 0.33 7.92
C SER A 26 -3.55 1.73 8.14
N VAL A 27 -4.32 2.77 7.82
CA VAL A 27 -3.86 4.15 7.99
C VAL A 27 -3.59 4.44 9.47
N GLU A 28 -4.48 3.99 10.37
CA GLU A 28 -4.29 4.21 11.79
C GLU A 28 -3.02 3.56 12.30
N LEU A 29 -2.77 2.31 11.89
CA LEU A 29 -1.56 1.61 12.30
C LEU A 29 -0.33 2.30 11.72
N LEU A 30 -0.38 2.71 10.45
CA LEU A 30 0.74 3.38 9.81
C LEU A 30 1.06 4.71 10.48
N ARG A 31 0.04 5.46 10.91
CA ARG A 31 0.28 6.71 11.64
C ARG A 31 1.02 6.44 12.94
N LYS A 32 0.61 5.39 13.66
CA LYS A 32 1.27 5.01 14.90
C LYS A 32 2.73 4.61 14.64
N LEU A 33 2.95 3.79 13.62
CA LEU A 33 4.31 3.36 13.29
C LEU A 33 5.16 4.52 12.80
N TRP A 34 4.57 5.46 12.10
CA TRP A 34 5.29 6.64 11.63
C TRP A 34 5.83 7.45 12.80
N GLU A 35 5.05 7.58 13.87
CA GLU A 35 5.51 8.29 15.06
C GLU A 35 6.69 7.60 15.73
N GLN A 36 6.76 6.28 15.62
CA GLN A 36 7.82 5.49 16.23
C GLN A 36 9.07 5.40 15.36
N HIS A 37 8.89 5.33 14.05
CA HIS A 37 9.98 5.00 13.13
C HIS A 37 10.29 6.08 12.12
N GLY A 38 9.46 7.11 12.02
CA GLY A 38 9.58 8.12 10.99
C GLY A 38 8.98 7.65 9.67
N PRO A 39 9.35 8.29 8.56
CA PRO A 39 8.78 7.95 7.26
C PRO A 39 8.88 6.48 6.92
N LEU A 40 7.82 5.96 6.29
CA LEU A 40 7.67 4.54 6.01
C LEU A 40 7.43 4.33 4.51
N MET A 41 7.63 3.08 4.07
CA MET A 41 7.32 2.66 2.72
C MET A 41 6.90 1.20 2.73
N PHE A 42 6.19 0.79 1.69
CA PHE A 42 5.88 -0.62 1.45
C PHE A 42 6.66 -1.15 0.26
N HIS A 43 7.01 -2.43 0.33
CA HIS A 43 7.53 -3.14 -0.84
C HIS A 43 6.94 -4.55 -0.88
N GLN A 44 6.39 -4.91 -2.03
CA GLN A 44 5.83 -6.24 -2.27
C GLN A 44 6.77 -6.97 -3.21
N SER A 45 7.58 -7.87 -2.66
CA SER A 45 8.58 -8.60 -3.42
C SER A 45 8.14 -9.99 -3.83
N GLY A 46 7.18 -10.56 -3.11
CA GLY A 46 6.72 -11.92 -3.38
C GLY A 46 5.25 -12.04 -3.07
N GLY A 47 4.71 -13.23 -3.34
CA GLY A 47 3.29 -13.47 -3.13
C GLY A 47 2.47 -13.08 -4.33
N CYS A 48 1.57 -13.97 -4.74
CA CYS A 48 0.77 -13.75 -5.94
C CYS A 48 -0.72 -13.83 -5.67
N CYS A 49 -1.12 -13.87 -4.40
CA CYS A 49 -2.51 -14.13 -4.04
C CYS A 49 -2.94 -13.21 -2.91
N ASP A 50 -4.26 -13.08 -2.77
CA ASP A 50 -4.83 -12.38 -1.61
C ASP A 50 -4.24 -12.96 -0.33
N GLY A 51 -4.05 -12.10 0.65
CA GLY A 51 -3.46 -12.50 1.91
C GLY A 51 -1.95 -12.36 1.94
N SER A 52 -1.31 -12.07 0.81
CA SER A 52 0.12 -11.77 0.80
C SER A 52 0.40 -10.57 1.67
N ALA A 53 1.55 -10.59 2.33
CA ALA A 53 1.93 -9.53 3.26
C ALA A 53 3.01 -8.67 2.63
N PRO A 54 2.68 -7.40 2.30
CA PRO A 54 3.72 -6.47 1.88
C PRO A 54 4.58 -6.13 3.08
N MET A 55 5.86 -5.92 2.85
CA MET A 55 6.77 -5.52 3.92
C MET A 55 6.70 -4.01 4.10
N CYS A 56 6.64 -3.57 5.33
CA CYS A 56 6.69 -2.16 5.68
C CYS A 56 8.07 -1.84 6.25
N TYR A 57 8.76 -0.90 5.65
CA TYR A 57 10.11 -0.52 6.04
C TYR A 57 10.17 0.96 6.39
N PRO A 58 11.11 1.36 7.26
CA PRO A 58 11.46 2.78 7.31
C PRO A 58 11.95 3.21 5.93
N ALA A 59 11.47 4.37 5.47
CA ALA A 59 11.84 4.86 4.15
C ALA A 59 13.35 5.07 4.09
N GLY A 60 13.95 4.60 3.01
CA GLY A 60 15.37 4.70 2.82
C GLY A 60 16.15 3.46 3.24
N GLU A 61 15.52 2.56 4.01
CA GLU A 61 16.20 1.32 4.38
C GLU A 61 16.09 0.26 3.30
N PHE A 62 15.09 0.37 2.45
CA PHE A 62 14.97 -0.53 1.30
C PHE A 62 15.22 0.31 0.06
N LEU A 63 16.24 -0.04 -0.70
CA LEU A 63 16.58 0.73 -1.89
C LEU A 63 15.83 0.19 -3.09
N THR A 64 15.11 1.08 -3.77
CA THR A 64 14.38 0.72 -4.98
C THR A 64 15.22 1.09 -6.19
N GLY A 65 14.94 0.46 -7.31
CA GLY A 65 15.68 0.69 -8.54
C GLY A 65 14.87 0.34 -9.76
N ASP A 66 15.55 0.07 -10.86
CA ASP A 66 14.89 -0.16 -12.14
C ASP A 66 14.05 -1.43 -12.15
N SER A 67 14.31 -2.34 -11.21
CA SER A 67 13.52 -3.57 -11.09
C SER A 67 12.24 -3.39 -10.29
N ASP A 68 11.96 -2.18 -9.83
CA ASP A 68 10.80 -1.90 -9.00
C ASP A 68 9.86 -0.94 -9.68
N VAL A 69 8.58 -1.07 -9.35
CA VAL A 69 7.52 -0.20 -9.87
C VAL A 69 6.90 0.53 -8.69
N LEU A 70 6.79 1.84 -8.78
CA LEU A 70 6.07 2.62 -7.79
C LEU A 70 4.59 2.53 -8.11
N LEU A 71 3.88 1.73 -7.31
CA LEU A 71 2.48 1.42 -7.58
C LEU A 71 1.58 2.57 -7.20
N GLY A 72 1.94 3.33 -6.19
CA GLY A 72 1.16 4.48 -5.76
C GLY A 72 1.82 5.19 -4.61
N ARG A 73 1.34 6.41 -4.34
CA ARG A 73 1.84 7.23 -3.24
C ARG A 73 0.65 7.72 -2.44
N PHE A 74 0.73 7.56 -1.12
CA PHE A 74 -0.32 7.98 -0.20
C PHE A 74 0.14 9.16 0.62
N ASP A 75 -0.81 9.98 1.07
CA ASP A 75 -0.56 10.90 2.18
C ASP A 75 -1.39 10.39 3.35
N ILE A 76 -0.75 9.70 4.29
CA ILE A 76 -1.46 9.09 5.40
C ILE A 76 -1.85 10.09 6.48
N SER A 77 -1.49 11.36 6.33
CA SER A 77 -2.00 12.41 7.19
C SER A 77 -3.38 12.89 6.76
N ALA A 78 -3.81 12.52 5.56
CA ALA A 78 -5.04 13.05 5.00
C ALA A 78 -6.26 12.57 5.78
N ASP A 79 -7.22 13.47 5.94
CA ASP A 79 -8.51 13.16 6.52
C ASP A 79 -9.36 12.45 5.46
N PHE A 80 -9.99 11.35 5.84
CA PHE A 80 -10.79 10.58 4.88
C PHE A 80 -11.96 11.38 4.34
N ALA A 81 -12.52 12.29 5.15
CA ALA A 81 -13.67 13.07 4.73
C ALA A 81 -13.29 14.19 3.78
N THR A 82 -12.13 14.81 3.98
CA THR A 82 -11.73 15.96 3.18
C THR A 82 -10.63 15.64 2.19
N GLY A 83 -9.89 14.56 2.41
CA GLY A 83 -8.75 14.22 1.57
C GLY A 83 -7.52 15.08 1.80
N THR A 84 -7.53 15.90 2.86
CA THR A 84 -6.41 16.79 3.13
C THR A 84 -5.90 16.60 4.55
N GLY A 85 -4.63 16.91 4.76
CA GLY A 85 -4.00 16.88 6.07
C GLY A 85 -3.05 18.04 6.21
N GLN A 86 -2.61 18.30 7.44
CA GLN A 86 -1.77 19.47 7.71
C GLN A 86 -0.30 19.19 7.43
N ASP A 87 0.22 18.11 7.99
CA ASP A 87 1.63 17.76 7.81
C ASP A 87 1.70 16.55 6.90
N PRO A 88 2.04 16.71 5.62
CA PRO A 88 2.03 15.57 4.70
C PRO A 88 2.93 14.45 5.18
N LYS A 89 2.42 13.23 5.08
CA LYS A 89 3.18 12.03 5.40
C LYS A 89 3.16 11.12 4.18
N PRO A 90 4.00 11.41 3.20
CA PRO A 90 4.01 10.63 1.96
C PRO A 90 4.53 9.22 2.22
N LEU A 91 3.78 8.25 1.76
CA LEU A 91 4.12 6.85 1.90
C LEU A 91 4.01 6.20 0.55
N GLU A 92 5.07 5.56 0.10
CA GLU A 92 5.12 4.96 -1.23
C GLU A 92 4.91 3.46 -1.12
N PHE A 93 4.19 2.91 -2.08
CA PHE A 93 3.99 1.47 -2.21
C PHE A 93 4.71 1.01 -3.47
N TRP A 94 5.76 0.23 -3.29
CA TRP A 94 6.58 -0.29 -4.37
C TRP A 94 6.32 -1.77 -4.56
N MET A 95 6.53 -2.24 -5.77
CA MET A 95 6.36 -3.65 -6.11
C MET A 95 7.44 -4.01 -7.10
N SER A 96 7.99 -5.22 -7.01
CA SER A 96 8.95 -5.64 -8.02
C SER A 96 8.24 -5.77 -9.36
N ARG A 97 9.01 -5.59 -10.46
CA ARG A 97 8.42 -5.72 -11.80
C ARG A 97 7.85 -7.09 -12.03
N GLU A 98 8.49 -8.11 -11.51
CA GLU A 98 7.99 -9.47 -11.65
C GLU A 98 6.64 -9.61 -10.98
N GLN A 99 6.50 -9.04 -9.78
CA GLN A 99 5.23 -9.08 -9.08
C GLN A 99 4.17 -8.27 -9.80
N PHE A 100 4.54 -7.13 -10.34
CA PHE A 100 3.60 -6.29 -11.06
C PHE A 100 2.98 -7.03 -12.26
N ALA A 101 3.73 -7.92 -12.89
CA ALA A 101 3.19 -8.69 -14.00
C ALA A 101 2.00 -9.54 -13.57
N TYR A 102 2.02 -10.05 -12.33
CA TYR A 102 0.89 -10.83 -11.81
C TYR A 102 -0.26 -9.95 -11.38
N TRP A 103 0.01 -8.74 -10.90
CA TRP A 103 -1.01 -7.90 -10.30
C TRP A 103 -1.53 -6.82 -11.23
N SER A 104 -1.07 -6.77 -12.49
CA SER A 104 -1.33 -5.64 -13.38
C SER A 104 -2.81 -5.44 -13.71
N HIS A 105 -3.63 -6.47 -13.54
CA HIS A 105 -5.07 -6.38 -13.83
C HIS A 105 -5.90 -6.21 -12.56
N THR A 106 -5.27 -5.90 -11.44
CA THR A 106 -5.98 -5.85 -10.17
C THR A 106 -5.77 -4.51 -9.49
N HIS A 107 -6.76 -4.16 -8.68
CA HIS A 107 -6.64 -3.08 -7.70
C HIS A 107 -6.37 -3.72 -6.36
N LEU A 108 -5.39 -3.23 -5.63
CA LEU A 108 -4.98 -3.80 -4.36
C LEU A 108 -5.45 -2.92 -3.22
N THR A 109 -5.89 -3.54 -2.14
CA THR A 109 -6.20 -2.82 -0.91
C THR A 109 -5.36 -3.44 0.19
N VAL A 110 -4.62 -2.60 0.90
CA VAL A 110 -3.82 -3.04 2.04
C VAL A 110 -4.70 -2.95 3.27
N ASP A 111 -4.88 -4.08 3.91
CA ASP A 111 -5.64 -4.17 5.16
C ASP A 111 -4.69 -4.66 6.26
N VAL A 112 -5.18 -4.69 7.48
CA VAL A 112 -4.39 -5.14 8.60
C VAL A 112 -5.21 -6.10 9.44
N VAL A 113 -4.58 -7.18 9.89
CA VAL A 113 -5.25 -8.21 10.69
C VAL A 113 -4.34 -8.57 11.85
N PRO A 114 -4.89 -9.14 12.92
CA PRO A 114 -4.06 -9.69 13.99
C PRO A 114 -3.21 -10.83 13.45
N GLY A 115 -2.00 -10.95 13.96
CA GLY A 115 -1.15 -12.04 13.56
C GLY A 115 0.31 -11.63 13.58
N ARG A 116 1.16 -12.55 13.16
CA ARG A 116 2.59 -12.29 13.14
C ARG A 116 2.95 -11.70 11.78
N GLY A 117 3.57 -10.53 11.82
CA GLY A 117 4.04 -9.90 10.59
C GLY A 117 5.26 -10.60 10.03
N SER A 118 5.67 -10.18 8.84
CA SER A 118 6.83 -10.76 8.18
C SER A 118 8.11 -10.18 8.76
N GLY A 119 8.97 -11.06 9.24
CA GLY A 119 10.35 -10.76 9.57
C GLY A 119 10.66 -9.35 10.06
N PHE A 120 11.27 -8.57 9.21
CA PHE A 120 11.71 -7.21 9.54
C PHE A 120 10.68 -6.14 9.29
N SER A 121 9.46 -6.51 8.93
CA SER A 121 8.40 -5.53 8.73
C SER A 121 8.08 -4.83 10.05
N VAL A 122 7.92 -3.51 10.02
CA VAL A 122 7.87 -2.71 11.25
C VAL A 122 6.62 -2.95 12.08
N GLU A 123 5.56 -3.53 11.49
CA GLU A 123 4.34 -3.79 12.25
C GLU A 123 4.43 -5.08 13.08
N SER A 124 5.45 -5.91 12.88
CA SER A 124 5.55 -7.20 13.55
C SER A 124 5.47 -7.10 15.07
N PRO A 125 6.16 -6.17 15.73
CA PRO A 125 6.08 -6.07 17.19
C PRO A 125 4.70 -5.70 17.71
N GLU A 126 3.82 -5.19 16.85
CA GLU A 126 2.47 -4.81 17.25
C GLU A 126 1.51 -6.00 17.32
N GLY A 127 1.98 -7.19 16.94
CA GLY A 127 1.10 -8.35 16.88
C GLY A 127 0.10 -8.28 15.75
N LYS A 128 0.44 -7.55 14.70
CA LYS A 128 -0.41 -7.35 13.54
C LYS A 128 0.38 -7.56 12.27
N ARG A 129 -0.35 -7.77 11.18
CA ARG A 129 0.32 -7.88 9.89
C ARG A 129 -0.53 -7.19 8.84
N PHE A 130 0.13 -6.58 7.87
CA PHE A 130 -0.52 -6.07 6.68
C PHE A 130 -0.76 -7.21 5.71
N LEU A 131 -1.84 -7.11 4.97
CA LEU A 131 -2.09 -8.08 3.90
C LEU A 131 -2.77 -7.39 2.74
N ILE A 132 -2.69 -8.01 1.58
CA ILE A 132 -3.26 -7.48 0.36
C ILE A 132 -4.55 -8.21 0.05
N ARG A 133 -5.60 -7.44 -0.26
CA ARG A 133 -6.83 -7.94 -0.86
C ARG A 133 -6.89 -7.36 -2.26
N SER A 134 -7.20 -8.18 -3.22
CA SER A 134 -7.22 -7.74 -4.61
C SER A 134 -8.61 -7.87 -5.21
N THR A 135 -8.92 -6.97 -6.13
CA THR A 135 -10.11 -7.08 -6.96
C THR A 135 -9.68 -6.89 -8.40
N ILE A 136 -10.32 -7.63 -9.28
CA ILE A 136 -10.03 -7.50 -10.70
C ILE A 136 -10.62 -6.18 -11.19
N MET A 137 -9.80 -5.39 -11.87
CA MET A 137 -10.28 -4.18 -12.50
C MET A 137 -10.92 -4.54 -13.83
N ASP A 138 -12.14 -4.07 -14.04
CA ASP A 138 -12.87 -4.40 -15.24
C ASP A 138 -12.94 -3.22 -16.21
N TRP A 139 -12.01 -2.29 -16.09
CA TRP A 139 -11.97 -1.12 -16.95
C TRP A 139 -11.79 -1.49 -18.42
N ASP A 140 -11.12 -2.59 -18.67
CA ASP A 140 -10.96 -3.08 -20.04
C ASP A 140 -12.24 -3.71 -20.57
N VAL A 141 -13.01 -4.29 -19.68
CA VAL A 141 -14.29 -4.89 -20.07
C VAL A 141 -15.27 -3.82 -20.44
N SER A 142 -15.29 -2.74 -19.70
CA SER A 142 -16.21 -1.64 -19.96
C SER A 142 -15.93 -0.99 -21.29
N GLY A 143 -14.78 -1.23 -21.86
CA GLY A 143 -14.46 -0.68 -23.16
C GLY A 143 -15.07 -1.44 -24.32
N VAL A 144 -15.68 -2.56 -24.04
CA VAL A 144 -16.30 -3.33 -25.11
C VAL A 144 -17.68 -2.81 -25.41
#